data_9f7e69a5df45c61213285d5d50c397e6
#
_entry.id   9f7e69a5df45c61213285d5d50c397e6
#
_cell.length_a   1.000
_cell.length_b   1.000
_cell.length_c   1.000
_cell.angle_alpha   90.00
_cell.angle_beta   90.00
_cell.angle_gamma   90.00
#
_symmetry.space_group_name_H-M   'P 1'
#
loop_
_entity.id
_entity.type
_entity.pdbx_description
1 polymer ?
#
loop_
_entity_poly.entity_id
_entity_poly.type
_entity_poly.pdbx_seq_one_letter_code
_entity_poly.pdbx_strand_id
1 'polypeptide(L)'
;MLKSIIFDFDGVILDSVDIKGDAFYELFALEGIGLQKISKDYHYKNLGISRYKKINYIIDNFLKHENNNKDKYIKNFEKIVSHKINKCNFIYGIKNFLKKNHKKYDFFISSATPTHELNDIVNKKNISKFFINTFGSPKNKLQHIKYILKNFNYKKR
;
A
#
# COMPACT_ATOMS: atom_id res chain seq x y z
N MET A 1 -10.03 23.41 -15.03
CA MET A 1 -9.48 22.29 -15.81
C MET A 1 -8.74 21.37 -14.85
N LEU A 2 -8.93 20.05 -14.91
CA LEU A 2 -8.19 19.07 -14.12
C LEU A 2 -6.69 19.12 -14.51
N LYS A 3 -5.81 19.23 -13.51
CA LYS A 3 -4.36 19.33 -13.74
C LYS A 3 -3.60 18.10 -13.27
N SER A 4 -4.05 17.48 -12.18
CA SER A 4 -3.37 16.35 -11.55
C SER A 4 -4.34 15.25 -11.13
N ILE A 5 -3.83 14.01 -11.08
CA ILE A 5 -4.53 12.83 -10.57
C ILE A 5 -3.64 12.14 -9.56
N ILE A 6 -4.18 11.88 -8.37
CA ILE A 6 -3.50 11.15 -7.31
C ILE A 6 -4.13 9.77 -7.23
N PHE A 7 -3.36 8.73 -7.54
CA PHE A 7 -3.80 7.35 -7.51
C PHE A 7 -3.53 6.72 -6.14
N ASP A 8 -4.47 5.93 -5.65
CA ASP A 8 -4.12 4.87 -4.72
C ASP A 8 -3.31 3.79 -5.45
N PHE A 9 -2.67 2.89 -4.74
CA PHE A 9 -1.82 1.86 -5.33
C PHE A 9 -2.49 0.48 -5.31
N ASP A 10 -2.83 -0.01 -4.12
CA ASP A 10 -3.41 -1.33 -3.92
C ASP A 10 -4.89 -1.34 -4.33
N GLY A 11 -5.27 -2.24 -5.23
CA GLY A 11 -6.63 -2.30 -5.78
C GLY A 11 -6.96 -1.22 -6.81
N VAL A 12 -6.02 -0.32 -7.14
CA VAL A 12 -6.20 0.74 -8.15
C VAL A 12 -5.16 0.62 -9.26
N ILE A 13 -3.89 0.48 -8.94
CA ILE A 13 -2.81 0.24 -9.91
C ILE A 13 -2.49 -1.23 -10.00
N LEU A 14 -2.27 -1.89 -8.87
CA LEU A 14 -2.05 -3.34 -8.79
C LEU A 14 -3.22 -4.04 -8.13
N ASP A 15 -3.54 -5.23 -8.62
CA ASP A 15 -4.53 -6.14 -8.06
C ASP A 15 -3.95 -6.89 -6.84
N SER A 16 -3.61 -6.14 -5.81
CA SER A 16 -2.80 -6.57 -4.67
C SER A 16 -3.54 -6.68 -3.34
N VAL A 17 -4.83 -6.37 -3.32
CA VAL A 17 -5.62 -6.38 -2.08
C VAL A 17 -5.67 -7.77 -1.47
N ASP A 18 -6.01 -8.79 -2.27
CA ASP A 18 -6.10 -10.17 -1.82
C ASP A 18 -4.73 -10.76 -1.46
N ILE A 19 -3.70 -10.41 -2.23
CA ILE A 19 -2.31 -10.79 -1.92
C ILE A 19 -1.91 -10.32 -0.51
N LYS A 20 -2.27 -9.09 -0.14
CA LYS A 20 -2.00 -8.55 1.19
C LYS A 20 -2.89 -9.17 2.25
N GLY A 21 -4.15 -9.47 1.93
CA GLY A 21 -5.05 -10.21 2.81
C GLY A 21 -4.52 -11.61 3.15
N ASP A 22 -4.05 -12.33 2.14
CA ASP A 22 -3.41 -13.65 2.31
C ASP A 22 -2.10 -13.55 3.08
N ALA A 23 -1.34 -12.47 2.89
CA ALA A 23 -0.13 -12.24 3.68
C ALA A 23 -0.42 -11.99 5.15
N PHE A 24 -1.51 -11.29 5.50
CA PHE A 24 -1.97 -11.16 6.88
C PHE A 24 -2.40 -12.51 7.47
N TYR A 25 -3.10 -13.34 6.70
CA TYR A 25 -3.47 -14.68 7.12
C TYR A 25 -2.22 -15.54 7.41
N GLU A 26 -1.25 -15.57 6.50
CA GLU A 26 -0.01 -16.34 6.60
C GLU A 26 0.89 -15.85 7.75
N LEU A 27 0.91 -14.52 8.00
CA LEU A 27 1.73 -13.90 9.03
C LEU A 27 1.48 -14.47 10.43
N PHE A 28 0.23 -14.81 10.73
CA PHE A 28 -0.20 -15.34 12.04
C PHE A 28 -0.42 -16.85 12.04
N ALA A 29 0.23 -17.59 11.12
CA ALA A 29 0.05 -19.03 11.01
C ALA A 29 0.41 -19.81 12.29
N LEU A 30 1.42 -19.37 13.03
CA LEU A 30 1.85 -20.00 14.28
C LEU A 30 0.92 -19.69 15.45
N GLU A 31 0.04 -18.70 15.32
CA GLU A 31 -0.87 -18.23 16.37
C GLU A 31 -2.27 -18.90 16.27
N GLY A 32 -2.43 -19.78 15.30
CA GLY A 32 -3.64 -20.57 15.08
C GLY A 32 -4.66 -19.95 14.14
N ILE A 33 -5.54 -20.82 13.62
CA ILE A 33 -6.52 -20.50 12.55
C ILE A 33 -7.47 -19.35 12.93
N GLY A 34 -7.80 -19.18 14.19
CA GLY A 34 -8.66 -18.09 14.65
C GLY A 34 -8.03 -16.73 14.39
N LEU A 35 -6.76 -16.53 14.80
CA LEU A 35 -6.08 -15.26 14.59
C LEU A 35 -5.73 -15.01 13.12
N GLN A 36 -5.43 -16.05 12.36
CA GLN A 36 -5.27 -15.95 10.90
C GLN A 36 -6.50 -15.34 10.23
N LYS A 37 -7.70 -15.85 10.53
CA LYS A 37 -8.96 -15.32 9.99
C LYS A 37 -9.22 -13.89 10.43
N ILE A 38 -9.06 -13.60 11.73
CA ILE A 38 -9.24 -12.25 12.30
C ILE A 38 -8.31 -11.26 11.60
N SER A 39 -7.04 -11.60 11.39
CA SER A 39 -6.06 -10.72 10.77
C SER A 39 -6.39 -10.41 9.30
N LYS A 40 -6.82 -11.41 8.54
CA LYS A 40 -7.27 -11.26 7.16
C LYS A 40 -8.52 -10.38 7.08
N ASP A 41 -9.54 -10.66 7.92
CA ASP A 41 -10.77 -9.87 7.98
C ASP A 41 -10.50 -8.42 8.39
N TYR A 42 -9.61 -8.22 9.37
CA TYR A 42 -9.20 -6.89 9.78
C TYR A 42 -8.52 -6.12 8.65
N HIS A 43 -7.72 -6.81 7.83
CA HIS A 43 -7.12 -6.19 6.66
C HIS A 43 -8.19 -5.64 5.70
N TYR A 44 -9.21 -6.45 5.35
CA TYR A 44 -10.26 -6.03 4.41
C TYR A 44 -11.14 -4.89 4.97
N LYS A 45 -11.46 -4.92 6.26
CA LYS A 45 -12.22 -3.86 6.92
C LYS A 45 -11.45 -2.54 7.05
N ASN A 46 -10.13 -2.55 6.88
CA ASN A 46 -9.26 -1.41 7.13
C ASN A 46 -8.32 -1.12 5.93
N LEU A 47 -8.82 -1.20 4.71
CA LEU A 47 -8.05 -0.83 3.51
C LEU A 47 -7.56 0.62 3.62
N GLY A 48 -6.35 0.90 3.14
CA GLY A 48 -5.74 2.24 3.22
C GLY A 48 -5.03 2.56 4.55
N ILE A 49 -5.15 1.72 5.59
CA ILE A 49 -4.35 1.82 6.82
C ILE A 49 -3.02 1.09 6.63
N SER A 50 -1.91 1.68 7.13
CA SER A 50 -0.58 1.08 7.01
C SER A 50 -0.49 -0.26 7.74
N ARG A 51 0.36 -1.18 7.22
CA ARG A 51 0.61 -2.49 7.84
C ARG A 51 1.09 -2.37 9.29
N TYR A 52 1.90 -1.37 9.61
CA TYR A 52 2.40 -1.12 10.95
C TYR A 52 1.26 -0.97 11.96
N LYS A 53 0.27 -0.13 11.63
CA LYS A 53 -0.91 0.08 12.49
C LYS A 53 -1.75 -1.19 12.62
N LYS A 54 -1.94 -1.93 11.51
CA LYS A 54 -2.72 -3.17 11.52
C LYS A 54 -2.05 -4.27 12.33
N ILE A 55 -0.76 -4.51 12.12
CA ILE A 55 0.01 -5.53 12.85
C ILE A 55 0.02 -5.19 14.34
N ASN A 56 0.31 -3.93 14.71
CA ASN A 56 0.29 -3.49 16.09
C ASN A 56 -1.08 -3.72 16.74
N TYR A 57 -2.16 -3.32 16.07
CA TYR A 57 -3.51 -3.53 16.57
C TYR A 57 -3.81 -5.01 16.84
N ILE A 58 -3.46 -5.90 15.89
CA ILE A 58 -3.71 -7.34 16.03
C ILE A 58 -2.90 -7.91 17.22
N ILE A 59 -1.63 -7.54 17.31
CA ILE A 59 -0.77 -7.99 18.41
C ILE A 59 -1.30 -7.48 19.75
N ASP A 60 -1.60 -6.20 19.88
CA ASP A 60 -2.01 -5.57 21.13
C ASP A 60 -3.37 -6.07 21.64
N ASN A 61 -4.27 -6.49 20.73
CA ASN A 61 -5.62 -6.92 21.14
C ASN A 61 -5.81 -8.44 21.20
N PHE A 62 -4.96 -9.24 20.54
CA PHE A 62 -5.19 -10.67 20.40
C PHE A 62 -4.02 -11.55 20.84
N LEU A 63 -2.80 -11.00 20.95
CA LEU A 63 -1.64 -11.75 21.45
C LEU A 63 -1.30 -11.31 22.88
N LYS A 64 -1.55 -12.20 23.86
CA LYS A 64 -1.37 -11.93 25.28
C LYS A 64 0.07 -12.13 25.80
N HIS A 65 1.07 -12.30 24.93
CA HIS A 65 2.45 -12.58 25.35
C HIS A 65 3.23 -11.28 25.59
N GLU A 66 3.86 -11.16 26.74
CA GLU A 66 4.64 -9.97 27.17
C GLU A 66 5.82 -9.62 26.27
N ASN A 67 6.30 -10.56 25.43
CA ASN A 67 7.47 -10.39 24.56
C ASN A 67 7.14 -10.42 23.05
N ASN A 68 6.01 -9.85 22.64
CA ASN A 68 5.66 -9.80 21.22
C ASN A 68 6.55 -8.81 20.46
N ASN A 69 7.54 -9.33 19.76
CA ASN A 69 8.44 -8.53 18.94
C ASN A 69 7.71 -8.07 17.64
N LYS A 70 7.05 -6.90 17.72
CA LYS A 70 6.31 -6.27 16.60
C LYS A 70 7.16 -6.14 15.35
N ASP A 71 8.45 -5.82 15.50
CA ASP A 71 9.38 -5.68 14.38
C ASP A 71 9.58 -6.99 13.62
N LYS A 72 9.57 -8.13 14.33
CA LYS A 72 9.65 -9.46 13.70
C LYS A 72 8.43 -9.71 12.81
N TYR A 73 7.22 -9.39 13.28
CA TYR A 73 5.99 -9.54 12.48
C TYR A 73 6.02 -8.61 11.25
N ILE A 74 6.47 -7.37 11.41
CA ILE A 74 6.60 -6.41 10.32
C ILE A 74 7.58 -6.94 9.25
N LYS A 75 8.77 -7.39 9.65
CA LYS A 75 9.77 -7.96 8.73
C LYS A 75 9.27 -9.23 8.04
N ASN A 76 8.55 -10.09 8.76
CA ASN A 76 7.97 -11.29 8.16
C ASN A 76 6.89 -10.95 7.14
N PHE A 77 6.02 -9.98 7.44
CA PHE A 77 5.03 -9.50 6.49
C PHE A 77 5.68 -8.97 5.20
N GLU A 78 6.77 -8.20 5.31
CA GLU A 78 7.52 -7.71 4.16
C GLU A 78 8.06 -8.85 3.29
N LYS A 79 8.60 -9.88 3.91
CA LYS A 79 9.10 -11.07 3.18
C LYS A 79 7.99 -11.79 2.43
N ILE A 80 6.83 -12.01 3.09
CA ILE A 80 5.68 -12.69 2.49
C ILE A 80 5.16 -11.89 1.28
N VAL A 81 4.96 -10.57 1.45
CA VAL A 81 4.42 -9.72 0.40
C VAL A 81 5.40 -9.55 -0.75
N SER A 82 6.70 -9.31 -0.48
CA SER A 82 7.69 -9.01 -1.51
C SER A 82 7.79 -10.09 -2.59
N HIS A 83 7.66 -11.36 -2.20
CA HIS A 83 7.67 -12.48 -3.14
C HIS A 83 6.44 -12.48 -4.06
N LYS A 84 5.27 -12.18 -3.50
CA LYS A 84 3.98 -12.27 -4.20
C LYS A 84 3.68 -11.02 -5.04
N ILE A 85 4.03 -9.83 -4.55
CA ILE A 85 3.68 -8.56 -5.18
C ILE A 85 4.38 -8.37 -6.55
N ASN A 86 5.58 -8.92 -6.72
CA ASN A 86 6.29 -8.82 -7.98
C ASN A 86 5.58 -9.56 -9.13
N LYS A 87 4.82 -10.61 -8.81
CA LYS A 87 4.02 -11.39 -9.77
C LYS A 87 2.59 -10.85 -9.94
N CYS A 88 2.20 -9.88 -9.11
CA CYS A 88 0.85 -9.32 -9.12
C CYS A 88 0.51 -8.64 -10.46
N ASN A 89 -0.71 -8.81 -10.91
CA ASN A 89 -1.22 -8.18 -12.12
C ASN A 89 -1.56 -6.70 -11.90
N PHE A 90 -1.61 -5.95 -12.98
CA PHE A 90 -2.20 -4.62 -12.98
C PHE A 90 -3.72 -4.73 -12.99
N ILE A 91 -4.39 -3.77 -12.35
CA ILE A 91 -5.83 -3.58 -12.52
C ILE A 91 -6.11 -3.36 -14.02
N TYR A 92 -7.18 -3.99 -14.51
CA TYR A 92 -7.55 -3.91 -15.92
C TYR A 92 -7.68 -2.46 -16.40
N GLY A 93 -7.08 -2.18 -17.54
CA GLY A 93 -7.14 -0.86 -18.17
C GLY A 93 -6.16 0.19 -17.64
N ILE A 94 -5.60 0.04 -16.41
CA ILE A 94 -4.77 1.08 -15.79
C ILE A 94 -3.51 1.42 -16.61
N LYS A 95 -2.81 0.41 -17.14
CA LYS A 95 -1.61 0.66 -17.96
C LYS A 95 -1.91 1.50 -19.20
N ASN A 96 -3.04 1.22 -19.85
CA ASN A 96 -3.47 1.98 -21.04
C ASN A 96 -3.86 3.41 -20.66
N PHE A 97 -4.54 3.59 -19.51
CA PHE A 97 -4.89 4.90 -19.00
C PHE A 97 -3.63 5.73 -18.72
N LEU A 98 -2.65 5.18 -18.00
CA LEU A 98 -1.38 5.83 -17.69
C LEU A 98 -0.64 6.24 -18.98
N LYS A 99 -0.49 5.31 -19.94
CA LYS A 99 0.17 5.58 -21.23
C LYS A 99 -0.48 6.72 -22.01
N LYS A 100 -1.81 6.76 -22.05
CA LYS A 100 -2.56 7.76 -22.84
C LYS A 100 -2.59 9.15 -22.19
N ASN A 101 -2.52 9.23 -20.86
CA ASN A 101 -2.86 10.45 -20.16
C ASN A 101 -1.72 11.11 -19.36
N HIS A 102 -0.55 10.45 -19.17
CA HIS A 102 0.55 10.99 -18.37
C HIS A 102 1.18 12.28 -18.95
N LYS A 103 0.97 12.57 -20.23
CA LYS A 103 1.39 13.86 -20.84
C LYS A 103 0.35 14.96 -20.67
N LYS A 104 -0.89 14.59 -20.34
CA LYS A 104 -2.01 15.53 -20.18
C LYS A 104 -2.22 15.95 -18.74
N TYR A 105 -1.93 15.06 -17.79
CA TYR A 105 -2.12 15.27 -16.35
C TYR A 105 -0.87 14.88 -15.58
N ASP A 106 -0.61 15.59 -14.51
CA ASP A 106 0.42 15.26 -13.54
C ASP A 106 -0.07 14.11 -12.67
N PHE A 107 0.61 12.97 -12.71
CA PHE A 107 0.25 11.78 -11.95
C PHE A 107 1.11 11.63 -10.70
N PHE A 108 0.44 11.30 -9.60
CA PHE A 108 1.06 10.98 -8.32
C PHE A 108 0.50 9.67 -7.78
N ILE A 109 1.30 8.95 -7.01
CA ILE A 109 0.82 7.81 -6.22
C ILE A 109 0.80 8.22 -4.75
N SER A 110 -0.27 7.84 -4.03
CA SER A 110 -0.40 8.00 -2.58
C SER A 110 -0.90 6.70 -1.96
N SER A 111 -0.02 5.98 -1.27
CA SER A 111 -0.28 4.64 -0.71
C SER A 111 0.03 4.57 0.78
N ALA A 112 -0.56 3.58 1.46
CA ALA A 112 -0.20 3.17 2.81
C ALA A 112 1.02 2.21 2.84
N THR A 113 1.49 1.73 1.69
CA THR A 113 2.73 0.95 1.55
C THR A 113 3.93 1.83 1.92
N PRO A 114 4.96 1.32 2.61
CA PRO A 114 6.18 2.09 2.91
C PRO A 114 6.82 2.67 1.65
N THR A 115 7.33 3.90 1.75
CA THR A 115 7.83 4.65 0.58
C THR A 115 8.92 3.90 -0.18
N HIS A 116 9.88 3.29 0.52
CA HIS A 116 10.97 2.54 -0.12
C HIS A 116 10.44 1.35 -0.92
N GLU A 117 9.55 0.55 -0.32
CA GLU A 117 8.93 -0.61 -0.96
C GLU A 117 8.05 -0.20 -2.15
N LEU A 118 7.26 0.86 -1.99
CA LEU A 118 6.43 1.41 -3.07
C LEU A 118 7.28 1.79 -4.29
N ASN A 119 8.41 2.48 -4.06
CA ASN A 119 9.33 2.88 -5.11
C ASN A 119 9.95 1.65 -5.82
N ASP A 120 10.36 0.66 -5.06
CA ASP A 120 10.91 -0.59 -5.61
C ASP A 120 9.90 -1.31 -6.51
N ILE A 121 8.63 -1.41 -6.05
CA ILE A 121 7.57 -2.05 -6.84
C ILE A 121 7.28 -1.24 -8.12
N VAL A 122 7.15 0.08 -8.02
CA VAL A 122 6.88 0.98 -9.15
C VAL A 122 7.98 0.88 -10.21
N ASN A 123 9.24 0.80 -9.78
CA ASN A 123 10.39 0.64 -10.67
C ASN A 123 10.40 -0.74 -11.33
N LYS A 124 10.25 -1.83 -10.56
CA LYS A 124 10.20 -3.21 -11.08
C LYS A 124 9.04 -3.43 -12.07
N LYS A 125 7.92 -2.74 -11.86
CA LYS A 125 6.76 -2.77 -12.77
C LYS A 125 6.92 -1.86 -14.00
N ASN A 126 8.04 -1.12 -14.13
CA ASN A 126 8.34 -0.19 -15.24
C ASN A 126 7.27 0.89 -15.46
N ILE A 127 6.70 1.41 -14.37
CA ILE A 127 5.67 2.45 -14.43
C ILE A 127 6.12 3.79 -13.82
N SER A 128 7.31 3.87 -13.21
CA SER A 128 7.84 5.09 -12.59
C SER A 128 7.80 6.29 -13.52
N LYS A 129 8.08 6.10 -14.80
CA LYS A 129 8.07 7.14 -15.83
C LYS A 129 6.73 7.86 -16.05
N PHE A 130 5.63 7.32 -15.54
CA PHE A 130 4.31 7.93 -15.67
C PHE A 130 3.98 8.88 -14.52
N PHE A 131 4.73 8.82 -13.41
CA PHE A 131 4.44 9.56 -12.19
C PHE A 131 5.50 10.62 -11.92
N ILE A 132 5.04 11.80 -11.52
CA ILE A 132 5.94 12.87 -11.04
C ILE A 132 6.56 12.47 -9.71
N ASN A 133 5.75 11.87 -8.82
CA ASN A 133 6.25 11.38 -7.52
C ASN A 133 5.35 10.29 -6.94
N THR A 134 5.93 9.51 -6.02
CA THR A 134 5.26 8.44 -5.27
C THR A 134 5.42 8.70 -3.77
N PHE A 135 4.30 8.60 -3.05
CA PHE A 135 4.22 8.87 -1.62
C PHE A 135 3.68 7.64 -0.88
N GLY A 136 4.46 7.15 0.07
CA GLY A 136 4.12 6.03 0.93
C GLY A 136 4.14 6.40 2.42
N SER A 137 3.84 5.39 3.28
CA SER A 137 4.00 5.57 4.72
C SER A 137 5.48 5.85 5.10
N PRO A 138 5.75 6.54 6.23
CA PRO A 138 4.86 6.74 7.39
C PRO A 138 3.84 7.88 7.26
N LYS A 139 3.98 8.78 6.29
CA LYS A 139 2.99 9.84 6.06
C LYS A 139 1.66 9.24 5.56
N ASN A 140 0.55 9.87 5.93
CA ASN A 140 -0.77 9.45 5.48
C ASN A 140 -1.22 10.20 4.21
N LYS A 141 -2.30 9.73 3.58
CA LYS A 141 -2.83 10.29 2.33
C LYS A 141 -3.15 11.79 2.43
N LEU A 142 -3.66 12.25 3.58
CA LEU A 142 -3.94 13.68 3.77
C LEU A 142 -2.66 14.53 3.78
N GLN A 143 -1.60 14.03 4.41
CA GLN A 143 -0.28 14.68 4.41
C GLN A 143 0.33 14.72 3.00
N HIS A 144 0.16 13.62 2.22
CA HIS A 144 0.59 13.59 0.82
C HIS A 144 -0.13 14.64 -0.02
N ILE A 145 -1.46 14.73 0.09
CA ILE A 145 -2.27 15.71 -0.63
C ILE A 145 -1.85 17.14 -0.27
N LYS A 146 -1.69 17.44 1.03
CA LYS A 146 -1.22 18.76 1.49
C LYS A 146 0.14 19.11 0.89
N TYR A 147 1.07 18.15 0.87
CA TYR A 147 2.39 18.33 0.29
C TYR A 147 2.32 18.61 -1.21
N ILE A 148 1.53 17.82 -1.96
CA ILE A 148 1.35 18.00 -3.41
C ILE A 148 0.77 19.38 -3.72
N LEU A 149 -0.30 19.77 -3.03
CA LEU A 149 -0.94 21.08 -3.24
C LEU A 149 0.03 22.25 -2.98
N LYS A 150 0.88 22.14 -1.95
CA LYS A 150 1.84 23.18 -1.58
C LYS A 150 3.01 23.29 -2.57
N ASN A 151 3.56 22.14 -3.00
CA ASN A 151 4.85 22.15 -3.71
C ASN A 151 4.70 22.16 -5.24
N PHE A 152 3.53 21.80 -5.76
CA PHE A 152 3.27 21.79 -7.20
C PHE A 152 2.27 22.86 -7.66
N ASN A 153 2.01 23.87 -6.81
CA ASN A 153 1.18 25.05 -7.11
C ASN A 153 -0.25 24.71 -7.60
N TYR A 154 -0.85 23.61 -7.10
CA TYR A 154 -2.24 23.33 -7.39
C TYR A 154 -3.15 24.08 -6.43
N LYS A 155 -4.09 24.88 -6.96
CA LYS A 155 -5.12 25.54 -6.15
C LYS A 155 -6.25 24.55 -5.85
N LYS A 156 -6.70 24.51 -4.59
CA LYS A 156 -8.01 23.91 -4.24
C LYS A 156 -9.10 24.63 -5.04
N ARG A 157 -9.95 23.91 -5.70
CA ARG A 157 -11.24 24.39 -6.20
C ARG A 157 -12.34 23.91 -5.30
#